data_01a04d29ea18658acf075114fab36f55
#
_entry.id   01a04d29ea18658acf075114fab36f55
#
_cell.length_a   1.000
_cell.length_b   1.000
_cell.length_c   1.000
_cell.angle_alpha   90.00
_cell.angle_beta   90.00
_cell.angle_gamma   90.00
#
_symmetry.space_group_name_H-M   'P 1'
#
loop_
_entity.id
_entity.type
_entity.pdbx_description
1 polymer ?
#
loop_
_entity_poly.entity_id
_entity_poly.type
_entity_poly.pdbx_seq_one_letter_code
_entity_poly.pdbx_strand_id
1 'polypeptide(L)'
;MKKEFEQIILNLSDEEWEFNGVTHDRQIVRAIVFDDEGYFYFVRVDRDDDFGRAVYIETAGGGVESEEELEIAIHRELKEELGVSVEVLCKIGVVSDYYNLIKRHNINNYYLCRAISVGEKHLTEDEINQYHLSTLKLTYDEAIAEYEKGRELPIGRIVCNRELPILKRAKEILDTYIE
;
A
#
# COMPACT_ATOMS: atom_id res chain seq x y z
N MET A 1 -10.56 6.26 23.94
CA MET A 1 -9.23 6.92 23.73
C MET A 1 -8.50 6.12 22.65
N LYS A 2 -8.16 6.73 21.49
CA LYS A 2 -7.33 6.04 20.49
C LYS A 2 -5.96 5.80 21.13
N LYS A 3 -5.47 4.55 21.16
CA LYS A 3 -4.09 4.26 21.55
C LYS A 3 -3.14 4.94 20.56
N GLU A 4 -2.24 5.78 21.06
CA GLU A 4 -1.15 6.30 20.24
C GLU A 4 -0.05 5.25 20.15
N PHE A 5 0.37 4.92 18.93
CA PHE A 5 1.47 4.01 18.66
C PHE A 5 2.63 4.81 18.05
N GLU A 6 3.85 4.41 18.39
CA GLU A 6 5.03 4.96 17.74
C GLU A 6 5.00 4.62 16.24
N GLN A 7 5.10 5.66 15.41
CA GLN A 7 5.08 5.53 13.96
C GLN A 7 6.45 5.09 13.42
N ILE A 8 6.44 4.25 12.39
CA ILE A 8 7.64 3.95 11.62
C ILE A 8 7.92 5.10 10.64
N ILE A 9 9.18 5.52 10.56
CA ILE A 9 9.65 6.46 9.54
C ILE A 9 10.79 5.79 8.78
N LEU A 10 10.59 5.55 7.49
CA LEU A 10 11.58 4.93 6.61
C LEU A 10 11.92 5.87 5.45
N ASN A 11 13.20 5.90 5.10
CA ASN A 11 13.71 6.58 3.91
C ASN A 11 14.45 5.53 3.06
N LEU A 12 13.87 5.19 1.92
CA LEU A 12 14.35 4.13 1.04
C LEU A 12 14.84 4.73 -0.28
N SER A 13 16.01 4.31 -0.72
CA SER A 13 16.51 4.57 -2.07
C SER A 13 16.02 3.49 -3.03
N ASP A 14 15.91 3.83 -4.33
CA ASP A 14 15.74 2.86 -5.40
C ASP A 14 17.13 2.33 -5.80
N GLU A 15 17.36 1.05 -5.55
CA GLU A 15 18.62 0.37 -5.89
C GLU A 15 18.51 -0.46 -7.18
N GLU A 16 17.34 -0.41 -7.85
CA GLU A 16 17.08 -1.19 -9.06
C GLU A 16 17.40 -0.41 -10.34
N TRP A 17 17.15 0.90 -10.33
CA TRP A 17 17.42 1.80 -11.45
C TRP A 17 18.30 2.98 -11.05
N GLU A 18 19.04 3.49 -12.04
CA GLU A 18 19.91 4.63 -11.82
C GLU A 18 19.13 5.90 -11.47
N PHE A 19 19.64 6.64 -10.48
CA PHE A 19 19.08 7.93 -10.10
C PHE A 19 19.45 9.01 -11.13
N ASN A 20 18.45 9.58 -11.80
CA ASN A 20 18.60 10.64 -12.79
C ASN A 20 17.75 11.89 -12.44
N GLY A 21 17.67 12.21 -11.15
CA GLY A 21 16.89 13.32 -10.64
C GLY A 21 15.43 12.96 -10.35
N VAL A 22 14.70 13.94 -9.80
CA VAL A 22 13.27 13.85 -9.48
C VAL A 22 12.53 14.93 -10.23
N THR A 23 11.46 14.56 -10.95
CA THR A 23 10.57 15.49 -11.64
C THR A 23 9.17 15.54 -11.02
N HIS A 24 8.84 14.56 -10.18
CA HIS A 24 7.54 14.45 -9.53
C HIS A 24 7.72 14.08 -8.05
N ASP A 25 7.25 14.96 -7.18
CA ASP A 25 7.00 14.64 -5.77
C ASP A 25 5.51 14.33 -5.58
N ARG A 26 5.19 13.26 -4.89
CA ARG A 26 3.82 12.82 -4.75
C ARG A 26 3.52 12.40 -3.31
N GLN A 27 2.45 12.97 -2.75
CA GLN A 27 1.84 12.47 -1.52
C GLN A 27 0.91 11.31 -1.85
N ILE A 28 1.09 10.21 -1.13
CA ILE A 28 0.31 8.98 -1.31
C ILE A 28 -0.24 8.56 0.04
N VAL A 29 -1.46 8.06 0.05
CA VAL A 29 -2.07 7.34 1.18
C VAL A 29 -2.16 5.87 0.84
N ARG A 30 -1.87 5.01 1.83
CA ARG A 30 -1.95 3.56 1.72
C ARG A 30 -2.48 2.97 3.01
N ALA A 31 -3.11 1.81 2.95
CA ALA A 31 -3.61 1.16 4.15
C ALA A 31 -3.30 -0.32 4.21
N ILE A 32 -2.97 -0.78 5.42
CA ILE A 32 -3.15 -2.16 5.81
C ILE A 32 -4.61 -2.29 6.25
N VAL A 33 -5.41 -2.96 5.43
CA VAL A 33 -6.84 -3.21 5.69
C VAL A 33 -7.00 -4.63 6.19
N PHE A 34 -7.70 -4.81 7.30
CA PHE A 34 -8.00 -6.12 7.85
C PHE A 34 -9.48 -6.25 8.20
N ASP A 35 -9.96 -7.49 8.35
CA ASP A 35 -11.32 -7.79 8.79
C ASP A 35 -11.34 -8.55 10.12
N ASP A 36 -12.55 -8.74 10.65
CA ASP A 36 -12.78 -9.43 11.93
C ASP A 36 -12.51 -10.94 11.87
N GLU A 37 -12.34 -11.51 10.66
CA GLU A 37 -11.96 -12.90 10.44
C GLU A 37 -10.42 -13.10 10.45
N GLY A 38 -9.64 -11.99 10.50
CA GLY A 38 -8.18 -12.01 10.54
C GLY A 38 -7.52 -12.01 9.18
N TYR A 39 -8.26 -11.70 8.12
CA TYR A 39 -7.70 -11.53 6.78
C TYR A 39 -7.30 -10.09 6.51
N PHE A 40 -6.30 -9.95 5.63
CA PHE A 40 -5.80 -8.68 5.11
C PHE A 40 -6.14 -8.54 3.63
N TYR A 41 -6.46 -7.32 3.22
CA TYR A 41 -6.85 -6.99 1.85
C TYR A 41 -5.71 -6.30 1.12
N PHE A 42 -5.37 -6.82 -0.06
CA PHE A 42 -4.33 -6.28 -0.93
C PHE A 42 -4.86 -6.12 -2.35
N VAL A 43 -4.20 -5.33 -3.14
CA VAL A 43 -4.34 -5.34 -4.60
C VAL A 43 -3.26 -6.23 -5.21
N ARG A 44 -3.65 -7.07 -6.15
CA ARG A 44 -2.75 -7.81 -7.01
C ARG A 44 -2.53 -6.98 -8.26
N VAL A 45 -1.30 -6.64 -8.52
CA VAL A 45 -0.87 -5.91 -9.71
C VAL A 45 -0.30 -6.91 -10.73
N ASP A 46 -0.77 -6.84 -11.96
CA ASP A 46 -0.29 -7.61 -13.09
C ASP A 46 0.03 -6.63 -14.22
N ARG A 47 1.31 -6.31 -14.39
CA ARG A 47 1.76 -5.27 -15.31
C ARG A 47 2.83 -5.77 -16.27
N ASP A 48 2.88 -5.12 -17.44
CA ASP A 48 3.93 -5.31 -18.44
C ASP A 48 4.21 -3.95 -19.09
N ASP A 49 5.18 -3.23 -18.55
CA ASP A 49 5.52 -1.86 -18.94
C ASP A 49 7.01 -1.60 -18.77
N ASP A 50 7.43 -0.33 -18.69
CA ASP A 50 8.83 0.07 -18.57
C ASP A 50 9.54 -0.56 -17.37
N PHE A 51 8.83 -0.93 -16.30
CA PHE A 51 9.35 -1.68 -15.16
C PHE A 51 9.54 -3.19 -15.42
N GLY A 52 9.14 -3.66 -16.59
CA GLY A 52 9.15 -5.07 -16.99
C GLY A 52 7.84 -5.80 -16.67
N ARG A 53 7.78 -7.06 -17.07
CA ARG A 53 6.67 -7.95 -16.76
C ARG A 53 6.71 -8.35 -15.28
N ALA A 54 5.70 -8.02 -14.52
CA ALA A 54 5.65 -8.30 -13.09
C ALA A 54 4.23 -8.57 -12.57
N VAL A 55 4.15 -9.54 -11.65
CA VAL A 55 2.96 -9.82 -10.85
C VAL A 55 3.36 -9.80 -9.39
N TYR A 56 2.71 -8.96 -8.59
CA TYR A 56 3.01 -8.80 -7.16
C TYR A 56 1.79 -8.26 -6.41
N ILE A 57 1.86 -8.29 -5.09
CA ILE A 57 0.86 -7.64 -4.25
C ILE A 57 1.34 -6.27 -3.76
N GLU A 58 0.39 -5.40 -3.53
CA GLU A 58 0.61 -4.05 -2.99
C GLU A 58 -0.54 -3.68 -2.06
N THR A 59 -0.28 -2.80 -1.11
CA THR A 59 -1.34 -2.19 -0.31
C THR A 59 -2.23 -1.32 -1.19
N ALA A 60 -3.52 -1.31 -0.93
CA ALA A 60 -4.44 -0.40 -1.58
C ALA A 60 -4.16 1.05 -1.16
N GLY A 61 -4.37 1.97 -2.08
CA GLY A 61 -4.18 3.39 -1.89
C GLY A 61 -3.72 4.10 -3.15
N GLY A 62 -3.56 5.39 -3.08
CA GLY A 62 -3.20 6.20 -4.23
C GLY A 62 -2.83 7.63 -3.88
N GLY A 63 -2.78 8.48 -4.91
CA GLY A 63 -2.39 9.86 -4.77
C GLY A 63 -3.40 10.71 -4.01
N VAL A 64 -2.87 11.57 -3.16
CA VAL A 64 -3.67 12.62 -2.50
C VAL A 64 -3.96 13.74 -3.50
N GLU A 65 -5.21 14.14 -3.63
CA GLU A 65 -5.61 15.23 -4.50
C GLU A 65 -5.23 16.59 -3.91
N SER A 66 -5.27 17.65 -4.74
CA SER A 66 -4.97 19.00 -4.29
C SER A 66 -5.93 19.41 -3.17
N GLU A 67 -5.39 19.91 -2.06
CA GLU A 67 -6.13 20.35 -0.87
C GLU A 67 -6.95 19.26 -0.15
N GLU A 68 -6.77 17.99 -0.53
CA GLU A 68 -7.41 16.85 0.11
C GLU A 68 -6.68 16.47 1.42
N GLU A 69 -7.43 16.25 2.49
CA GLU A 69 -6.86 15.71 3.74
C GLU A 69 -6.52 14.23 3.61
N LEU A 70 -5.45 13.77 4.26
CA LEU A 70 -4.98 12.38 4.16
C LEU A 70 -6.04 11.35 4.59
N GLU A 71 -6.82 11.62 5.64
CA GLU A 71 -7.89 10.72 6.08
C GLU A 71 -9.04 10.65 5.06
N ILE A 72 -9.34 11.74 4.37
CA ILE A 72 -10.35 11.76 3.30
C ILE A 72 -9.83 10.95 2.10
N ALA A 73 -8.57 11.19 1.72
CA ALA A 73 -7.92 10.47 0.62
C ALA A 73 -7.93 8.95 0.85
N ILE A 74 -7.58 8.48 2.06
CA ILE A 74 -7.54 7.04 2.32
C ILE A 74 -8.94 6.39 2.23
N HIS A 75 -9.98 7.05 2.72
CA HIS A 75 -11.35 6.53 2.58
C HIS A 75 -11.78 6.46 1.11
N ARG A 76 -11.46 7.49 0.30
CA ARG A 76 -11.76 7.52 -1.13
C ARG A 76 -11.02 6.41 -1.87
N GLU A 77 -9.71 6.29 -1.71
CA GLU A 77 -8.89 5.29 -2.39
C GLU A 77 -9.30 3.85 -2.06
N LEU A 78 -9.55 3.53 -0.78
CA LEU A 78 -9.98 2.20 -0.39
C LEU A 78 -11.37 1.85 -0.94
N LYS A 79 -12.24 2.84 -1.08
CA LYS A 79 -13.54 2.65 -1.71
C LYS A 79 -13.41 2.39 -3.21
N GLU A 80 -12.53 3.12 -3.88
CA GLU A 80 -12.29 3.00 -5.31
C GLU A 80 -11.63 1.66 -5.66
N GLU A 81 -10.52 1.32 -5.02
CA GLU A 81 -9.73 0.14 -5.36
C GLU A 81 -10.26 -1.19 -4.79
N LEU A 82 -10.76 -1.18 -3.57
CA LEU A 82 -11.23 -2.39 -2.88
C LEU A 82 -12.75 -2.48 -2.74
N GLY A 83 -13.47 -1.37 -2.93
CA GLY A 83 -14.89 -1.28 -2.65
C GLY A 83 -15.21 -1.32 -1.15
N VAL A 84 -14.24 -1.13 -0.27
CA VAL A 84 -14.44 -1.23 1.18
C VAL A 84 -14.69 0.12 1.83
N SER A 85 -15.60 0.14 2.80
CA SER A 85 -15.71 1.20 3.78
C SER A 85 -14.96 0.77 5.04
N VAL A 86 -14.20 1.68 5.62
CA VAL A 86 -13.28 1.36 6.71
C VAL A 86 -13.42 2.28 7.92
N GLU A 87 -13.01 1.77 9.06
CA GLU A 87 -12.65 2.56 10.24
C GLU A 87 -11.13 2.71 10.27
N VAL A 88 -10.64 3.94 10.30
CA VAL A 88 -9.21 4.23 10.46
C VAL A 88 -8.84 4.13 11.94
N LEU A 89 -8.02 3.17 12.30
CA LEU A 89 -7.62 2.94 13.70
C LEU A 89 -6.46 3.84 14.10
N CYS A 90 -5.40 3.88 13.29
CA CYS A 90 -4.23 4.71 13.53
C CYS A 90 -3.38 4.89 12.26
N LYS A 91 -2.45 5.85 12.33
CA LYS A 91 -1.37 5.97 11.34
C LYS A 91 -0.23 5.05 11.76
N ILE A 92 0.22 4.17 10.86
CA ILE A 92 1.32 3.23 11.10
C ILE A 92 2.66 3.92 10.93
N GLY A 93 2.78 4.76 9.91
CA GLY A 93 4.04 5.42 9.61
C GLY A 93 4.07 6.15 8.28
N VAL A 94 5.27 6.61 7.94
CA VAL A 94 5.57 7.29 6.67
C VAL A 94 6.79 6.65 6.03
N VAL A 95 6.69 6.35 4.75
CA VAL A 95 7.80 5.83 3.95
C VAL A 95 8.07 6.77 2.79
N SER A 96 9.27 7.35 2.76
CA SER A 96 9.80 8.05 1.59
C SER A 96 10.49 7.04 0.70
N ASP A 97 10.10 6.94 -0.56
CA ASP A 97 10.75 6.08 -1.55
C ASP A 97 10.83 6.72 -2.94
N TYR A 98 11.64 6.11 -3.78
CA TYR A 98 11.92 6.59 -5.12
C TYR A 98 11.60 5.52 -6.16
N TYR A 99 11.09 5.96 -7.31
CA TYR A 99 11.01 5.20 -8.55
C TYR A 99 11.88 5.91 -9.59
N ASN A 100 13.15 5.59 -9.61
CA ASN A 100 14.16 6.29 -10.42
C ASN A 100 13.88 6.22 -11.92
N LEU A 101 13.35 5.09 -12.39
CA LEU A 101 12.98 4.89 -13.79
C LEU A 101 12.02 5.98 -14.32
N ILE A 102 11.11 6.43 -13.49
CA ILE A 102 10.11 7.47 -13.83
C ILE A 102 10.37 8.80 -13.11
N LYS A 103 11.55 8.97 -12.50
CA LYS A 103 11.98 10.18 -11.78
C LYS A 103 10.97 10.67 -10.74
N ARG A 104 10.39 9.73 -10.00
CA ARG A 104 9.36 10.00 -8.99
C ARG A 104 9.90 9.78 -7.58
N HIS A 105 9.58 10.73 -6.70
CA HIS A 105 9.70 10.61 -5.26
C HIS A 105 8.32 10.55 -4.63
N ASN A 106 8.09 9.59 -3.76
CA ASN A 106 6.81 9.42 -3.06
C ASN A 106 6.99 9.56 -1.55
N ILE A 107 6.03 10.22 -0.93
CA ILE A 107 5.80 10.20 0.51
C ILE A 107 4.55 9.36 0.76
N ASN A 108 4.74 8.14 1.22
CA ASN A 108 3.66 7.18 1.46
C ASN A 108 3.22 7.26 2.92
N ASN A 109 1.98 7.66 3.15
CA ASN A 109 1.35 7.72 4.46
C ASN A 109 0.53 6.45 4.69
N TYR A 110 0.96 5.61 5.64
CA TYR A 110 0.34 4.31 5.90
C TYR A 110 -0.60 4.34 7.10
N TYR A 111 -1.78 3.78 6.92
CA TYR A 111 -2.82 3.67 7.93
C TYR A 111 -3.19 2.21 8.20
N LEU A 112 -3.58 1.92 9.44
CA LEU A 112 -4.23 0.67 9.83
C LEU A 112 -5.74 0.89 9.82
N CYS A 113 -6.44 0.11 9.01
CA CYS A 113 -7.87 0.27 8.78
C CYS A 113 -8.60 -1.05 8.97
N ARG A 114 -9.72 -1.01 9.68
CA ARG A 114 -10.65 -2.13 9.83
C ARG A 114 -11.74 -2.03 8.78
N ALA A 115 -11.96 -3.11 8.01
CA ALA A 115 -13.06 -3.19 7.06
C ALA A 115 -14.41 -3.24 7.79
N ILE A 116 -15.34 -2.37 7.38
CA ILE A 116 -16.70 -2.32 7.93
C ILE A 116 -17.69 -2.98 6.98
N SER A 117 -17.57 -2.68 5.68
CA SER A 117 -18.44 -3.21 4.64
C SER A 117 -17.71 -3.29 3.31
N VAL A 118 -18.14 -4.22 2.46
CA VAL A 118 -17.62 -4.41 1.11
C VAL A 118 -18.72 -4.11 0.10
N GLY A 119 -18.41 -3.30 -0.90
CA GLY A 119 -19.32 -2.90 -1.98
C GLY A 119 -18.62 -2.91 -3.34
N GLU A 120 -19.12 -2.12 -4.26
CA GLU A 120 -18.57 -2.01 -5.61
C GLU A 120 -17.26 -1.23 -5.63
N LYS A 121 -16.34 -1.66 -6.52
CA LYS A 121 -15.09 -0.96 -6.84
C LYS A 121 -15.31 0.02 -7.99
N HIS A 122 -14.48 1.06 -8.04
CA HIS A 122 -14.47 2.06 -9.09
C HIS A 122 -13.05 2.29 -9.60
N LEU A 123 -12.51 1.26 -10.28
CA LEU A 123 -11.16 1.29 -10.84
C LEU A 123 -11.09 2.25 -12.03
N THR A 124 -9.97 2.94 -12.15
CA THR A 124 -9.63 3.75 -13.32
C THR A 124 -9.34 2.88 -14.54
N GLU A 125 -9.32 3.48 -15.73
CA GLU A 125 -8.98 2.76 -16.96
C GLU A 125 -7.57 2.15 -16.91
N ASP A 126 -6.60 2.85 -16.34
CA ASP A 126 -5.22 2.35 -16.20
C ASP A 126 -5.14 1.18 -15.22
N GLU A 127 -5.87 1.25 -14.10
CA GLU A 127 -5.94 0.16 -13.13
C GLU A 127 -6.57 -1.11 -13.71
N ILE A 128 -7.55 -0.97 -14.60
CA ILE A 128 -8.18 -2.09 -15.30
C ILE A 128 -7.29 -2.63 -16.42
N ASN A 129 -6.82 -1.76 -17.31
CA ASN A 129 -6.24 -2.15 -18.59
C ASN A 129 -4.72 -2.26 -18.59
N GLN A 130 -4.03 -1.49 -17.72
CA GLN A 130 -2.57 -1.47 -17.63
C GLN A 130 -2.06 -2.30 -16.45
N TYR A 131 -2.70 -2.18 -15.29
CA TYR A 131 -2.26 -2.84 -14.06
C TYR A 131 -3.08 -4.08 -13.71
N HIS A 132 -4.21 -4.32 -14.39
CA HIS A 132 -5.11 -5.45 -14.19
C HIS A 132 -5.36 -5.71 -12.70
N LEU A 133 -5.68 -4.63 -11.96
CA LEU A 133 -5.86 -4.71 -10.51
C LEU A 133 -6.97 -5.68 -10.12
N SER A 134 -6.66 -6.53 -9.18
CA SER A 134 -7.64 -7.40 -8.53
C SER A 134 -7.43 -7.39 -7.01
N THR A 135 -8.46 -7.72 -6.26
CA THR A 135 -8.39 -7.78 -4.80
C THR A 135 -7.96 -9.17 -4.36
N LEU A 136 -7.00 -9.25 -3.45
CA LEU A 136 -6.64 -10.46 -2.72
C LEU A 136 -6.96 -10.30 -1.24
N LYS A 137 -7.55 -11.36 -0.68
CA LYS A 137 -7.81 -11.49 0.75
C LYS A 137 -6.93 -12.62 1.29
N LEU A 138 -5.94 -12.27 2.10
CA LEU A 138 -4.86 -13.15 2.55
C LEU A 138 -4.75 -13.17 4.07
N THR A 139 -4.34 -14.30 4.63
CA THR A 139 -3.83 -14.33 6.00
C THR A 139 -2.52 -13.56 6.09
N TYR A 140 -2.08 -13.26 7.32
CA TYR A 140 -0.79 -12.60 7.54
C TYR A 140 0.38 -13.38 6.91
N ASP A 141 0.43 -14.69 7.14
CA ASP A 141 1.52 -15.54 6.64
C ASP A 141 1.50 -15.66 5.11
N GLU A 142 0.33 -15.76 4.50
CA GLU A 142 0.18 -15.74 3.04
C GLU A 142 0.64 -14.40 2.45
N ALA A 143 0.32 -13.28 3.10
CA ALA A 143 0.77 -11.95 2.66
C ALA A 143 2.30 -11.82 2.73
N ILE A 144 2.93 -12.29 3.83
CA ILE A 144 4.39 -12.34 3.94
C ILE A 144 4.99 -13.15 2.77
N ALA A 145 4.44 -14.33 2.48
CA ALA A 145 4.92 -15.19 1.41
C ALA A 145 4.80 -14.54 0.03
N GLU A 146 3.68 -13.85 -0.25
CA GLU A 146 3.49 -13.12 -1.51
C GLU A 146 4.46 -11.94 -1.66
N TYR A 147 4.73 -11.17 -0.60
CA TYR A 147 5.74 -10.12 -0.65
C TYR A 147 7.14 -10.69 -0.92
N GLU A 148 7.53 -11.78 -0.24
CA GLU A 148 8.84 -12.41 -0.45
C GLU A 148 8.98 -12.97 -1.88
N LYS A 149 7.93 -13.54 -2.43
CA LYS A 149 7.90 -13.97 -3.84
C LYS A 149 8.08 -12.80 -4.80
N GLY A 150 7.52 -11.64 -4.49
CA GLY A 150 7.70 -10.41 -5.28
C GLY A 150 9.16 -9.96 -5.39
N ARG A 151 10.03 -10.33 -4.44
CA ARG A 151 11.47 -10.00 -4.47
C ARG A 151 12.25 -10.58 -5.65
N GLU A 152 11.71 -11.54 -6.37
CA GLU A 152 12.32 -12.09 -7.58
C GLU A 152 12.38 -11.05 -8.71
N LEU A 153 11.56 -10.00 -8.65
CA LEU A 153 11.44 -8.98 -9.68
C LEU A 153 11.86 -7.60 -9.15
N PRO A 154 12.48 -6.74 -9.98
CA PRO A 154 12.95 -5.42 -9.54
C PRO A 154 11.86 -4.56 -8.88
N ILE A 155 10.72 -4.37 -9.54
CA ILE A 155 9.62 -3.59 -8.98
C ILE A 155 9.05 -4.22 -7.71
N GLY A 156 8.98 -5.55 -7.64
CA GLY A 156 8.54 -6.27 -6.46
C GLY A 156 9.49 -6.11 -5.27
N ARG A 157 10.80 -5.97 -5.49
CA ARG A 157 11.77 -5.65 -4.42
C ARG A 157 11.53 -4.27 -3.83
N ILE A 158 11.28 -3.27 -4.66
CA ILE A 158 10.94 -1.91 -4.19
C ILE A 158 9.69 -1.96 -3.31
N VAL A 159 8.63 -2.59 -3.80
CA VAL A 159 7.35 -2.70 -3.07
C VAL A 159 7.52 -3.48 -1.78
N CYS A 160 8.19 -4.63 -1.81
CA CYS A 160 8.43 -5.46 -0.62
C CYS A 160 9.25 -4.72 0.44
N ASN A 161 10.32 -4.01 0.05
CA ASN A 161 11.14 -3.24 0.98
C ASN A 161 10.35 -2.12 1.67
N ARG A 162 9.39 -1.52 0.97
CA ARG A 162 8.51 -0.49 1.51
C ARG A 162 7.43 -1.06 2.42
N GLU A 163 6.77 -2.13 2.01
CA GLU A 163 5.50 -2.55 2.59
C GLU A 163 5.61 -3.67 3.64
N LEU A 164 6.60 -4.54 3.51
CA LEU A 164 6.79 -5.62 4.48
C LEU A 164 7.05 -5.13 5.92
N PRO A 165 7.88 -4.10 6.16
CA PRO A 165 8.03 -3.52 7.50
C PRO A 165 6.72 -2.93 8.04
N ILE A 166 5.92 -2.32 7.17
CA ILE A 166 4.62 -1.74 7.52
C ILE A 166 3.61 -2.83 7.92
N LEU A 167 3.54 -3.93 7.15
CA LEU A 167 2.67 -5.05 7.48
C LEU A 167 3.05 -5.69 8.82
N LYS A 168 4.34 -5.88 9.08
CA LYS A 168 4.83 -6.39 10.37
C LYS A 168 4.44 -5.47 11.52
N ARG A 169 4.62 -4.16 11.34
CA ARG A 169 4.22 -3.18 12.35
C ARG A 169 2.70 -3.16 12.60
N ALA A 170 1.91 -3.27 11.53
CA ALA A 170 0.46 -3.39 11.64
C ALA A 170 0.04 -4.61 12.48
N LYS A 171 0.70 -5.75 12.24
CA LYS A 171 0.46 -6.98 13.03
C LYS A 171 0.79 -6.79 14.51
N GLU A 172 1.93 -6.18 14.85
CA GLU A 172 2.30 -5.86 16.23
C GLU A 172 1.25 -4.98 16.91
N ILE A 173 0.77 -3.95 16.19
CA ILE A 173 -0.28 -3.07 16.70
C ILE A 173 -1.56 -3.87 16.96
N LEU A 174 -2.00 -4.71 16.01
CA LEU A 174 -3.20 -5.54 16.15
C LEU A 174 -3.10 -6.51 17.34
N ASP A 175 -1.95 -7.13 17.53
CA ASP A 175 -1.74 -8.07 18.65
C ASP A 175 -1.91 -7.37 20.02
N THR A 176 -1.61 -6.06 20.11
CA THR A 176 -1.83 -5.28 21.35
C THR A 176 -3.29 -4.89 21.59
N TYR A 177 -4.16 -5.01 20.58
CA TYR A 177 -5.61 -4.80 20.75
C TYR A 177 -6.35 -6.06 21.22
N ILE A 178 -5.73 -7.23 21.03
CA ILE A 178 -6.31 -8.53 21.37
C ILE A 178 -6.00 -8.93 22.84
N GLU A 179 -4.98 -8.32 23.45
CA GLU A 179 -4.66 -8.45 24.87
C GLU A 179 -5.53 -7.48 25.72
#